data_2f448e7afc224ab64c27bbcc657346a9
#
_entry.id   2f448e7afc224ab64c27bbcc657346a9
#
_cell.length_a   1.000
_cell.length_b   1.000
_cell.length_c   1.000
_cell.angle_alpha   90.00
_cell.angle_beta   90.00
_cell.angle_gamma   90.00
#
_symmetry.space_group_name_H-M   'P 1'
#
loop_
_entity.id
_entity.type
_entity.pdbx_description
1 polymer ?
#
loop_
_entity_poly.entity_id
_entity_poly.type
_entity_poly.pdbx_seq_one_letter_code
_entity_poly.pdbx_strand_id
1 'polypeptide(L)'
;MNISFILIDDSELDCFIAKKIIEQTIKPSSIKVFRNAKPALETIREKTADIGQIVVILLDLHMPLMSGFQFVEEFEKLPVEIQEKYKIIILSSTRNKNDIFRVLNYKNVSHFQEKPLTRENLLTMVDSLKKDVS
;
A
#
# COMPACT_ATOMS: atom_id res chain seq x y z
N MET A 1 -2.24 -13.82 12.54
CA MET A 1 -2.43 -13.39 11.16
C MET A 1 -1.16 -12.74 10.65
N ASN A 2 -0.66 -13.22 9.52
CA ASN A 2 0.58 -12.71 8.95
C ASN A 2 0.32 -11.50 8.06
N ILE A 3 1.08 -10.44 8.27
CA ILE A 3 0.97 -9.23 7.47
C ILE A 3 2.30 -9.00 6.76
N SER A 4 2.23 -8.81 5.45
CA SER A 4 3.36 -8.40 4.63
C SER A 4 3.09 -7.04 4.05
N PHE A 5 4.16 -6.33 3.68
CA PHE A 5 4.07 -4.98 3.13
C PHE A 5 4.75 -4.91 1.77
N ILE A 6 4.16 -4.12 0.91
CA ILE A 6 4.78 -3.68 -0.34
C ILE A 6 4.80 -2.15 -0.30
N LEU A 7 5.99 -1.59 -0.39
CA LEU A 7 6.17 -0.14 -0.45
C LEU A 7 6.42 0.25 -1.90
N ILE A 8 5.62 1.18 -2.42
CA ILE A 8 5.77 1.68 -3.78
C ILE A 8 5.91 3.20 -3.72
N ASP A 9 7.13 3.68 -3.90
CA ASP A 9 7.46 5.09 -3.75
C ASP A 9 8.79 5.36 -4.45
N ASP A 10 8.87 6.41 -5.26
CA ASP A 10 10.09 6.75 -5.98
C ASP A 10 11.12 7.46 -5.10
N SER A 11 10.75 7.87 -3.89
CA SER A 11 11.68 8.49 -2.94
C SER A 11 12.36 7.41 -2.09
N GLU A 12 13.67 7.29 -2.26
CA GLU A 12 14.47 6.36 -1.46
C GLU A 12 14.38 6.68 0.03
N LEU A 13 14.41 7.96 0.38
CA LEU A 13 14.31 8.39 1.77
C LEU A 13 12.97 8.01 2.37
N ASP A 14 11.88 8.24 1.66
CA ASP A 14 10.54 7.92 2.16
C ASP A 14 10.37 6.42 2.33
N CYS A 15 10.91 5.62 1.41
CA CYS A 15 10.92 4.16 1.54
C CYS A 15 11.69 3.73 2.80
N PHE A 16 12.85 4.32 3.02
CA PHE A 16 13.68 4.02 4.20
C PHE A 16 12.92 4.33 5.48
N ILE A 17 12.31 5.50 5.56
CA ILE A 17 11.56 5.93 6.75
C ILE A 17 10.40 4.98 7.02
N ALA A 18 9.59 4.69 6.00
CA ALA A 18 8.44 3.82 6.14
C ALA A 18 8.86 2.41 6.57
N LYS A 19 9.90 1.87 5.95
CA LYS A 19 10.39 0.53 6.29
C LYS A 19 10.86 0.46 7.74
N LYS A 20 11.60 1.47 8.21
CA LYS A 20 12.07 1.53 9.60
C LYS A 20 10.91 1.58 10.59
N ILE A 21 9.91 2.40 10.31
CA ILE A 21 8.72 2.51 11.17
C ILE A 21 8.00 1.17 11.25
N ILE A 22 7.84 0.49 10.11
CA ILE A 22 7.19 -0.82 10.10
C ILE A 22 7.99 -1.83 10.92
N GLU A 23 9.29 -1.93 10.69
CA GLU A 23 10.15 -2.89 11.38
C GLU A 23 10.20 -2.66 12.89
N GLN A 24 10.15 -1.41 13.32
CA GLN A 24 10.21 -1.05 14.74
C GLN A 24 8.87 -1.16 15.46
N THR A 25 7.77 -1.23 14.72
CA THR A 25 6.43 -1.19 15.30
C THR A 25 5.78 -2.55 15.34
N ILE A 26 5.93 -3.32 14.28
CA ILE A 26 5.33 -4.65 14.15
C ILE A 26 6.37 -5.62 13.58
N LYS A 27 6.03 -6.90 13.57
CA LYS A 27 6.89 -7.93 12.97
C LYS A 27 6.23 -8.43 11.69
N PRO A 28 6.52 -7.80 10.54
CA PRO A 28 5.91 -8.25 9.29
C PRO A 28 6.52 -9.56 8.79
N SER A 29 5.76 -10.33 8.03
CA SER A 29 6.29 -11.53 7.38
C SER A 29 7.31 -11.16 6.31
N SER A 30 7.08 -10.06 5.59
CA SER A 30 8.05 -9.54 4.64
C SER A 30 7.74 -8.07 4.35
N ILE A 31 8.76 -7.36 3.87
CA ILE A 31 8.62 -6.00 3.35
C ILE A 31 9.35 -5.97 2.00
N LYS A 32 8.63 -5.66 0.94
CA LYS A 32 9.20 -5.48 -0.39
C LYS A 32 9.11 -4.02 -0.78
N VAL A 33 10.16 -3.49 -1.37
CA VAL A 33 10.23 -2.09 -1.77
C VAL A 33 10.37 -1.99 -3.27
N PHE A 34 9.52 -1.20 -3.89
CA PHE A 34 9.56 -0.88 -5.31
C PHE A 34 9.65 0.63 -5.47
N ARG A 35 10.61 1.07 -6.26
CA ARG A 35 10.80 2.48 -6.60
C ARG A 35 9.98 2.90 -7.81
N ASN A 36 9.22 1.97 -8.39
CA ASN A 36 8.43 2.16 -9.58
C ASN A 36 7.19 1.27 -9.49
N ALA A 37 6.06 1.79 -9.89
CA ALA A 37 4.77 1.09 -9.76
C ALA A 37 4.66 -0.13 -10.70
N LYS A 38 5.25 -0.05 -11.89
CA LYS A 38 5.10 -1.11 -12.90
C LYS A 38 5.66 -2.46 -12.45
N PRO A 39 6.92 -2.55 -11.96
CA PRO A 39 7.43 -3.82 -11.44
C PRO A 39 6.61 -4.36 -10.27
N ALA A 40 6.07 -3.49 -9.43
CA ALA A 40 5.22 -3.92 -8.32
C ALA A 40 3.95 -4.58 -8.84
N LEU A 41 3.32 -3.98 -9.84
CA LEU A 41 2.11 -4.53 -10.44
C LEU A 41 2.37 -5.88 -11.11
N GLU A 42 3.49 -6.02 -11.81
CA GLU A 42 3.88 -7.28 -12.43
C GLU A 42 4.09 -8.38 -11.39
N THR A 43 4.73 -8.04 -10.28
CA THR A 43 4.94 -8.98 -9.18
C THR A 43 3.61 -9.45 -8.59
N ILE A 44 2.66 -8.55 -8.41
CA ILE A 44 1.35 -8.88 -7.89
C ILE A 44 0.59 -9.81 -8.86
N ARG A 45 0.70 -9.58 -10.15
CA ARG A 45 0.06 -10.43 -11.17
C ARG A 45 0.58 -11.85 -11.15
N GLU A 46 1.88 -12.01 -10.93
CA GLU A 46 2.55 -13.31 -11.04
C GLU A 46 2.50 -14.13 -9.76
N LYS A 47 2.38 -13.47 -8.62
CA LYS A 47 2.42 -14.16 -7.32
C LYS A 47 1.04 -14.33 -6.74
N THR A 48 0.79 -15.55 -6.25
CA THR A 48 -0.36 -15.82 -5.42
C THR A 48 0.06 -15.62 -3.97
N ALA A 49 -0.61 -14.72 -3.24
CA ALA A 49 -0.37 -14.58 -1.81
C ALA A 49 -0.83 -15.84 -1.08
N ASP A 50 -0.14 -16.21 -0.02
CA ASP A 50 -0.47 -17.40 0.77
C ASP A 50 -1.84 -17.22 1.45
N ILE A 51 -2.50 -18.35 1.67
CA ILE A 51 -3.79 -18.35 2.38
C ILE A 51 -3.58 -17.81 3.80
N GLY A 52 -4.44 -16.88 4.21
CA GLY A 52 -4.37 -16.28 5.54
C GLY A 52 -3.40 -15.13 5.66
N GLN A 53 -2.70 -14.80 4.58
CA GLN A 53 -1.80 -13.65 4.55
C GLN A 53 -2.53 -12.40 4.06
N ILE A 54 -2.30 -11.28 4.75
CA ILE A 54 -2.73 -9.97 4.27
C ILE A 54 -1.51 -9.24 3.77
N VAL A 55 -1.60 -8.68 2.58
CA VAL A 55 -0.54 -7.83 2.03
C VAL A 55 -1.04 -6.40 1.99
N VAL A 56 -0.33 -5.51 2.68
CA VAL A 56 -0.65 -4.08 2.69
C VAL A 56 0.28 -3.38 1.71
N ILE A 57 -0.32 -2.68 0.76
CA ILE A 57 0.42 -1.87 -0.21
C ILE A 57 0.40 -0.43 0.28
N LEU A 58 1.58 0.13 0.55
CA LEU A 58 1.73 1.55 0.84
C LEU A 58 2.19 2.22 -0.45
N LEU A 59 1.33 3.05 -1.02
CA LEU A 59 1.48 3.56 -2.38
C LEU A 59 1.54 5.07 -2.40
N ASP A 60 2.59 5.63 -3.01
CA ASP A 60 2.67 7.05 -3.27
C ASP A 60 1.86 7.40 -4.54
N LEU A 61 1.30 8.60 -4.57
CA LEU A 61 0.47 9.05 -5.70
C LEU A 61 1.29 9.60 -6.86
N HIS A 62 2.30 10.41 -6.55
CA HIS A 62 3.04 11.17 -7.57
C HIS A 62 4.39 10.53 -7.84
N MET A 63 4.43 9.70 -8.87
CA MET A 63 5.64 9.00 -9.31
C MET A 63 5.78 9.17 -10.82
N PRO A 64 7.01 9.17 -11.34
CA PRO A 64 7.21 9.18 -12.78
C PRO A 64 6.75 7.87 -13.41
N LEU A 65 6.45 7.89 -14.70
CA LEU A 65 6.05 6.76 -15.54
C LEU A 65 4.64 6.29 -15.23
N MET A 66 4.41 5.72 -14.06
CA MET A 66 3.09 5.28 -13.63
C MET A 66 2.77 5.91 -12.27
N SER A 67 1.73 6.73 -12.21
CA SER A 67 1.28 7.35 -10.96
C SER A 67 0.57 6.33 -10.07
N GLY A 68 0.37 6.70 -8.79
CA GLY A 68 -0.43 5.89 -7.89
C GLY A 68 -1.86 5.70 -8.37
N PHE A 69 -2.46 6.73 -8.98
CA PHE A 69 -3.80 6.61 -9.56
C PHE A 69 -3.83 5.53 -10.65
N GLN A 70 -2.86 5.58 -11.56
CA GLN A 70 -2.77 4.59 -12.63
C GLN A 70 -2.54 3.18 -12.09
N PHE A 71 -1.71 3.06 -11.05
CA PHE A 71 -1.48 1.77 -10.40
C PHE A 71 -2.79 1.18 -9.88
N VAL A 72 -3.59 1.97 -9.15
CA VAL A 72 -4.86 1.50 -8.60
C VAL A 72 -5.80 1.09 -9.73
N GLU A 73 -5.88 1.89 -10.80
CA GLU A 73 -6.74 1.58 -11.93
C GLU A 73 -6.35 0.26 -12.61
N GLU A 74 -5.06 0.03 -12.78
CA GLU A 74 -4.58 -1.24 -13.35
C GLU A 74 -4.79 -2.41 -12.37
N PHE A 75 -4.59 -2.17 -11.08
CA PHE A 75 -4.82 -3.18 -10.05
C PHE A 75 -6.29 -3.64 -10.07
N GLU A 76 -7.22 -2.72 -10.27
CA GLU A 76 -8.64 -3.03 -10.26
C GLU A 76 -9.08 -3.84 -11.50
N LYS A 77 -8.21 -3.99 -12.50
CA LYS A 77 -8.46 -4.87 -13.65
C LYS A 77 -8.02 -6.30 -13.40
N LEU A 78 -7.32 -6.57 -12.31
CA LEU A 78 -6.88 -7.92 -11.97
C LEU A 78 -8.06 -8.78 -11.52
N PRO A 79 -7.93 -10.12 -11.58
CA PRO A 79 -8.96 -11.01 -11.04
C PRO A 79 -9.29 -10.68 -9.59
N VAL A 80 -10.56 -10.80 -9.23
CA VAL A 80 -11.03 -10.49 -7.86
C VAL A 80 -10.30 -11.33 -6.81
N GLU A 81 -9.97 -12.57 -7.13
CA GLU A 81 -9.24 -13.47 -6.24
C GLU A 81 -7.87 -12.93 -5.86
N ILE A 82 -7.23 -12.21 -6.80
CA ILE A 82 -5.96 -11.54 -6.53
C ILE A 82 -6.21 -10.29 -5.69
N GLN A 83 -7.16 -9.47 -6.10
CA GLN A 83 -7.44 -8.20 -5.42
C GLN A 83 -7.74 -8.40 -3.92
N GLU A 84 -8.47 -9.44 -3.59
CA GLU A 84 -8.91 -9.68 -2.21
C GLU A 84 -7.78 -9.91 -1.22
N LYS A 85 -6.58 -10.25 -1.69
CA LYS A 85 -5.44 -10.52 -0.83
C LYS A 85 -4.65 -9.27 -0.46
N TYR A 86 -4.99 -8.14 -1.05
CA TYR A 86 -4.23 -6.89 -0.90
C TYR A 86 -5.12 -5.79 -0.34
N LYS A 87 -4.52 -4.95 0.51
CA LYS A 87 -5.14 -3.73 1.00
C LYS A 87 -4.26 -2.56 0.58
N ILE A 88 -4.84 -1.58 -0.12
CA ILE A 88 -4.08 -0.43 -0.60
C ILE A 88 -4.29 0.74 0.35
N ILE A 89 -3.20 1.27 0.86
CA ILE A 89 -3.17 2.48 1.67
C ILE A 89 -2.32 3.50 0.91
N ILE A 90 -2.86 4.67 0.68
CA ILE A 90 -2.11 5.75 0.05
C ILE A 90 -1.26 6.43 1.12
N LEU A 91 0.03 6.56 0.87
CA LEU A 91 0.96 7.26 1.73
C LEU A 91 1.60 8.36 0.89
N SER A 92 1.16 9.61 1.07
CA SER A 92 1.54 10.69 0.18
C SER A 92 1.71 11.99 0.94
N SER A 93 2.52 12.89 0.38
CA SER A 93 2.67 14.24 0.91
C SER A 93 1.67 15.24 0.30
N THR A 94 0.81 14.78 -0.60
CA THR A 94 -0.17 15.70 -1.22
C THR A 94 -1.14 16.25 -0.18
N ARG A 95 -1.50 17.52 -0.35
CA ARG A 95 -2.56 18.18 0.40
C ARG A 95 -3.69 18.63 -0.52
N ASN A 96 -3.63 18.22 -1.78
CA ASN A 96 -4.64 18.56 -2.75
C ASN A 96 -5.91 17.75 -2.46
N LYS A 97 -6.97 18.45 -2.10
CA LYS A 97 -8.23 17.81 -1.72
C LYS A 97 -8.85 17.00 -2.86
N ASN A 98 -8.65 17.44 -4.10
CA ASN A 98 -9.18 16.71 -5.25
C ASN A 98 -8.47 15.37 -5.43
N ASP A 99 -7.16 15.33 -5.23
CA ASP A 99 -6.39 14.09 -5.29
C ASP A 99 -6.84 13.11 -4.20
N ILE A 100 -6.99 13.60 -2.98
CA ILE A 100 -7.40 12.79 -1.84
C ILE A 100 -8.81 12.24 -2.07
N PHE A 101 -9.73 13.09 -2.50
CA PHE A 101 -11.09 12.68 -2.80
C PHE A 101 -11.12 11.64 -3.90
N ARG A 102 -10.38 11.87 -4.98
CA ARG A 102 -10.31 10.96 -6.11
C ARG A 102 -9.83 9.57 -5.68
N VAL A 103 -8.73 9.52 -4.94
CA VAL A 103 -8.12 8.24 -4.58
C VAL A 103 -8.97 7.46 -3.58
N LEU A 104 -9.68 8.14 -2.69
CA LEU A 104 -10.55 7.48 -1.72
C LEU A 104 -11.83 6.92 -2.36
N ASN A 105 -12.13 7.30 -3.59
CA ASN A 105 -13.28 6.75 -4.31
C ASN A 105 -12.99 5.42 -5.00
N TYR A 106 -11.72 5.00 -5.08
CA TYR A 106 -11.43 3.65 -5.60
C TYR A 106 -11.77 2.62 -4.53
N LYS A 107 -12.50 1.57 -4.92
CA LYS A 107 -12.98 0.56 -3.98
C LYS A 107 -11.88 -0.18 -3.24
N ASN A 108 -10.69 -0.31 -3.84
CA ASN A 108 -9.60 -1.05 -3.24
C ASN A 108 -8.67 -0.19 -2.38
N VAL A 109 -8.90 1.12 -2.32
CA VAL A 109 -8.14 2.01 -1.45
C VAL A 109 -8.85 2.09 -0.10
N SER A 110 -8.16 1.61 0.93
CA SER A 110 -8.72 1.55 2.28
C SER A 110 -8.56 2.86 3.06
N HIS A 111 -7.40 3.49 2.92
CA HIS A 111 -7.06 4.69 3.69
C HIS A 111 -6.16 5.61 2.90
N PHE A 112 -6.18 6.89 3.27
CA PHE A 112 -5.19 7.87 2.88
C PHE A 112 -4.43 8.32 4.14
N GLN A 113 -3.11 8.25 4.09
CA GLN A 113 -2.25 8.71 5.17
C GLN A 113 -1.26 9.75 4.64
N GLU A 114 -1.23 10.93 5.28
CA GLU A 114 -0.24 11.95 4.96
C GLU A 114 1.13 11.51 5.48
N LYS A 115 2.18 11.75 4.68
CA LYS A 115 3.56 11.52 5.11
C LYS A 115 3.98 12.53 6.17
N PRO A 116 4.91 12.17 7.08
CA PRO A 116 5.56 10.88 7.19
C PRO A 116 4.69 9.85 7.92
N LEU A 117 4.92 8.58 7.63
CA LEU A 117 4.29 7.51 8.39
C LEU A 117 4.79 7.56 9.83
N THR A 118 3.89 7.42 10.79
CA THR A 118 4.26 7.36 12.20
C THR A 118 3.85 6.01 12.78
N ARG A 119 4.42 5.68 13.94
CA ARG A 119 4.07 4.47 14.67
C ARG A 119 2.57 4.43 14.98
N GLU A 120 2.03 5.53 15.49
CA GLU A 120 0.61 5.62 15.86
C GLU A 120 -0.29 5.42 14.65
N ASN A 121 0.04 6.06 13.53
CA ASN A 121 -0.73 5.92 12.29
C ASN A 121 -0.70 4.48 11.80
N LEU A 122 0.47 3.85 11.83
CA LEU A 122 0.62 2.47 11.40
C LEU A 122 -0.21 1.53 12.26
N LEU A 123 -0.17 1.67 13.57
CA LEU A 123 -0.94 0.83 14.49
C LEU A 123 -2.44 0.99 14.24
N THR A 124 -2.90 2.23 14.07
CA THR A 124 -4.31 2.49 13.79
C THR A 124 -4.76 1.82 12.48
N MET A 125 -3.96 1.93 11.43
CA MET A 125 -4.27 1.33 10.14
C MET A 125 -4.30 -0.20 10.22
N VAL A 126 -3.32 -0.80 10.88
CA VAL A 126 -3.25 -2.26 11.00
C VAL A 126 -4.43 -2.78 11.80
N ASP A 127 -4.80 -2.11 12.89
CA ASP A 127 -5.97 -2.51 13.69
C ASP A 127 -7.25 -2.43 12.88
N SER A 128 -7.41 -1.37 12.08
CA SER A 128 -8.57 -1.21 11.20
C SER A 128 -8.66 -2.35 10.18
N LEU A 129 -7.53 -2.71 9.57
CA LEU A 129 -7.49 -3.79 8.58
C LEU A 129 -7.79 -5.16 9.19
N LYS A 130 -7.35 -5.41 10.41
CA LYS A 130 -7.65 -6.65 11.11
C LYS A 130 -9.14 -6.80 11.39
N LYS A 131 -9.82 -5.72 11.71
CA LYS A 131 -11.27 -5.72 11.94
C LYS A 131 -12.04 -6.04 10.66
N ASP A 132 -11.56 -5.55 9.52
CA ASP A 132 -12.20 -5.79 8.23
C ASP A 132 -12.13 -7.24 7.78
N VAL A 133 -11.21 -8.03 8.34
CA VAL A 133 -10.95 -9.41 7.94
C VAL A 133 -11.60 -10.42 8.90
N SER A 134 -11.95 -9.99 10.08
CA SER A 134 -12.54 -10.87 11.10
C SER A 134 -14.02 -11.15 10.88
#